data_9039db0180bb0daf762fa57b86fbdf22
#
_entry.id   9039db0180bb0daf762fa57b86fbdf22
#
_cell.length_a   1.000
_cell.length_b   1.000
_cell.length_c   1.000
_cell.angle_alpha   90.00
_cell.angle_beta   90.00
_cell.angle_gamma   90.00
#
_symmetry.space_group_name_H-M   'P 1'
#
loop_
_entity.id
_entity.type
_entity.pdbx_description
1 polymer ?
#
loop_
_entity_poly.entity_id
_entity_poly.type
_entity_poly.pdbx_seq_one_letter_code
_entity_poly.pdbx_strand_id
1 'polypeptide(L)'
;QITDYLISSGRKVSPNTVDDYVDALTESFIFYPAERFDIVGKQLLKVNKKFYIVDLGLRNHILPRRNYDFGFTLENVVYFELLRRGYQVMIGKLGSTEVDFVAEKHGEYSYYQVTADMMAQETFDREMRPLTQIRDNYEKVVLTSERLTVGNYNGIRVKNLTDWLLGKDS
;
A
#
# COMPACT_ATOMS: atom_id res chain seq x y z
N GLN A 1 -18.09 -4.71 5.01
CA GLN A 1 -16.97 -5.63 5.26
C GLN A 1 -16.56 -5.67 6.74
N ILE A 2 -16.14 -4.56 7.40
CA ILE A 2 -15.80 -4.57 8.84
C ILE A 2 -17.05 -4.88 9.68
N THR A 3 -18.14 -4.22 9.38
CA THR A 3 -19.44 -4.44 10.02
C THR A 3 -19.90 -5.88 9.90
N ASP A 4 -19.83 -6.46 8.70
CA ASP A 4 -20.22 -7.85 8.43
C ASP A 4 -19.39 -8.84 9.23
N TYR A 5 -18.09 -8.60 9.33
CA TYR A 5 -17.18 -9.39 10.16
C TYR A 5 -17.53 -9.31 11.66
N LEU A 6 -17.80 -8.11 12.16
CA LEU A 6 -18.19 -7.91 13.56
C LEU A 6 -19.51 -8.58 13.89
N ILE A 7 -20.50 -8.47 13.00
CA ILE A 7 -21.80 -9.14 13.15
C ILE A 7 -21.61 -10.67 13.11
N SER A 8 -20.84 -11.20 12.18
CA SER A 8 -20.56 -12.64 12.08
C SER A 8 -19.81 -13.19 13.30
N SER A 9 -19.04 -12.35 13.97
CA SER A 9 -18.37 -12.68 15.23
C SER A 9 -19.26 -12.52 16.50
N GLY A 10 -20.57 -12.30 16.30
CA GLY A 10 -21.55 -12.22 17.38
C GLY A 10 -21.70 -10.84 18.02
N ARG A 11 -21.09 -9.80 17.47
CA ARG A 11 -21.21 -8.43 17.97
C ARG A 11 -22.40 -7.72 17.34
N LYS A 12 -23.27 -7.11 18.16
CA LYS A 12 -24.37 -6.28 17.67
C LYS A 12 -23.87 -4.85 17.43
N VAL A 13 -23.46 -4.54 16.21
CA VAL A 13 -23.02 -3.20 15.81
C VAL A 13 -23.74 -2.77 14.54
N SER A 14 -24.04 -1.46 14.43
CA SER A 14 -24.56 -0.88 13.20
C SER A 14 -23.40 -0.42 12.29
N PRO A 15 -23.61 -0.29 10.97
CA PRO A 15 -22.62 0.33 10.08
C PRO A 15 -22.17 1.70 10.56
N ASN A 16 -23.10 2.58 10.98
CA ASN A 16 -22.79 3.91 11.48
C ASN A 16 -21.88 3.87 12.71
N THR A 17 -22.12 2.94 13.64
CA THR A 17 -21.25 2.78 14.82
C THR A 17 -19.84 2.38 14.45
N VAL A 18 -19.68 1.55 13.40
CA VAL A 18 -18.34 1.16 12.90
C VAL A 18 -17.65 2.35 12.24
N ASP A 19 -18.40 3.12 11.46
CA ASP A 19 -17.88 4.34 10.81
C ASP A 19 -17.44 5.36 11.86
N ASP A 20 -18.25 5.62 12.92
CA ASP A 20 -17.88 6.50 14.03
C ASP A 20 -16.56 6.05 14.72
N TYR A 21 -16.36 4.74 14.91
CA TYR A 21 -15.12 4.23 15.50
C TYR A 21 -13.91 4.41 14.56
N VAL A 22 -14.09 4.19 13.27
CA VAL A 22 -13.03 4.38 12.28
C VAL A 22 -12.66 5.86 12.17
N ASP A 23 -13.65 6.74 12.21
CA ASP A 23 -13.43 8.20 12.19
C ASP A 23 -12.69 8.64 13.45
N ALA A 24 -13.09 8.19 14.65
CA ALA A 24 -12.39 8.50 15.90
C ALA A 24 -10.93 8.01 15.90
N LEU A 25 -10.65 6.82 15.35
CA LEU A 25 -9.30 6.30 15.21
C LEU A 25 -8.47 7.10 14.21
N THR A 26 -9.12 7.62 13.16
CA THR A 26 -8.47 8.49 12.16
C THR A 26 -8.18 9.87 12.75
N GLU A 27 -9.14 10.49 13.44
CA GLU A 27 -8.96 11.78 14.12
C GLU A 27 -7.88 11.71 15.22
N SER A 28 -7.73 10.55 15.86
CA SER A 28 -6.68 10.29 16.86
C SER A 28 -5.32 9.96 16.23
N PHE A 29 -5.17 10.02 14.91
CA PHE A 29 -3.95 9.67 14.18
C PHE A 29 -3.46 8.23 14.41
N ILE A 30 -4.34 7.32 14.80
CA ILE A 30 -4.02 5.89 14.91
C ILE A 30 -4.14 5.23 13.54
N PHE A 31 -5.18 5.58 12.77
CA PHE A 31 -5.36 5.12 11.39
C PHE A 31 -5.19 6.26 10.39
N TYR A 32 -4.55 5.92 9.28
CA TYR A 32 -4.38 6.79 8.13
C TYR A 32 -5.10 6.20 6.92
N PRO A 33 -6.16 6.85 6.42
CA PRO A 33 -6.89 6.38 5.26
C PRO A 33 -6.12 6.67 3.97
N ALA A 34 -5.99 5.67 3.10
CA ALA A 34 -5.56 5.84 1.72
C ALA A 34 -6.77 5.66 0.80
N GLU A 35 -7.06 6.67 -0.01
CA GLU A 35 -8.13 6.64 -0.98
C GLU A 35 -7.73 5.81 -2.20
N ARG A 36 -8.72 5.34 -2.96
CA ARG A 36 -8.45 4.62 -4.20
C ARG A 36 -8.43 5.59 -5.38
N PHE A 37 -7.49 5.38 -6.28
CA PHE A 37 -7.26 6.22 -7.44
C PHE A 37 -7.34 5.39 -8.72
N ASP A 38 -8.21 5.80 -9.64
CA ASP A 38 -8.26 5.23 -10.98
C ASP A 38 -7.06 5.72 -11.79
N ILE A 39 -6.12 4.81 -12.08
CA ILE A 39 -4.89 5.13 -12.81
C ILE A 39 -5.18 5.59 -14.24
N VAL A 40 -6.21 5.04 -14.89
CA VAL A 40 -6.59 5.41 -16.26
C VAL A 40 -7.34 6.72 -16.29
N GLY A 41 -8.37 6.84 -15.45
CA GLY A 41 -9.22 8.04 -15.39
C GLY A 41 -8.57 9.23 -14.65
N LYS A 42 -7.43 9.02 -13.99
CA LYS A 42 -6.72 10.04 -13.18
C LYS A 42 -7.65 10.74 -12.17
N GLN A 43 -8.46 9.97 -11.44
CA GLN A 43 -9.43 10.48 -10.49
C GLN A 43 -9.56 9.59 -9.24
N LEU A 44 -9.96 10.21 -8.13
CA LEU A 44 -10.29 9.50 -6.92
C LEU A 44 -11.59 8.71 -7.07
N LEU A 45 -11.62 7.51 -6.52
CA LEU A 45 -12.79 6.65 -6.53
C LEU A 45 -13.53 6.75 -5.19
N LYS A 46 -14.85 6.94 -5.25
CA LYS A 46 -15.74 6.92 -4.07
C LYS A 46 -16.04 5.47 -3.64
N VAL A 47 -15.00 4.75 -3.23
CA VAL A 47 -15.08 3.34 -2.79
C VAL A 47 -14.35 3.17 -1.46
N ASN A 48 -14.43 1.99 -0.86
CA ASN A 48 -13.79 1.68 0.41
C ASN A 48 -12.29 2.04 0.42
N LYS A 49 -11.89 2.81 1.43
CA LYS A 49 -10.48 3.19 1.69
C LYS A 49 -9.71 2.00 2.24
N LYS A 50 -8.39 2.00 2.06
CA LYS A 50 -7.45 1.15 2.78
C LYS A 50 -6.91 1.94 3.98
N PHE A 51 -6.70 1.29 5.11
CA PHE A 51 -6.21 1.96 6.32
C PHE A 51 -4.84 1.43 6.70
N TYR A 52 -3.94 2.35 7.03
CA TYR A 52 -2.61 2.07 7.55
C TYR A 52 -2.55 2.49 9.00
N ILE A 53 -1.80 1.77 9.82
CA ILE A 53 -1.69 2.02 11.25
C ILE A 53 -0.35 2.67 11.58
N VAL A 54 -0.36 3.75 12.37
CA VAL A 54 0.84 4.49 12.72
C VAL A 54 1.83 3.67 13.54
N ASP A 55 1.34 2.76 14.37
CA ASP A 55 2.16 1.93 15.26
C ASP A 55 1.92 0.44 15.02
N LEU A 56 2.88 -0.20 14.37
CA LEU A 56 2.90 -1.64 14.14
C LEU A 56 3.04 -2.44 15.43
N GLY A 57 3.66 -1.88 16.48
CA GLY A 57 3.75 -2.50 17.80
C GLY A 57 2.38 -2.63 18.44
N LEU A 58 1.57 -1.56 18.38
CA LEU A 58 0.18 -1.58 18.83
C LEU A 58 -0.64 -2.65 18.08
N ARG A 59 -0.53 -2.68 16.76
CA ARG A 59 -1.18 -3.71 15.93
C ARG A 59 -0.78 -5.12 16.37
N ASN A 60 0.50 -5.37 16.53
CA ASN A 60 1.04 -6.68 16.88
C ASN A 60 0.69 -7.10 18.32
N HIS A 61 0.46 -6.12 19.21
CA HIS A 61 0.01 -6.40 20.57
C HIS A 61 -1.46 -6.82 20.61
N ILE A 62 -2.32 -6.18 19.81
CA ILE A 62 -3.77 -6.43 19.80
C ILE A 62 -4.11 -7.70 19.00
N LEU A 63 -3.43 -7.93 17.88
CA LEU A 63 -3.73 -9.09 17.03
C LEU A 63 -3.09 -10.37 17.61
N PRO A 64 -3.82 -11.50 17.54
CA PRO A 64 -3.23 -12.79 17.92
C PRO A 64 -1.98 -13.06 17.09
N ARG A 65 -0.96 -13.67 17.69
CA ARG A 65 0.32 -14.05 17.05
C ARG A 65 0.13 -15.18 16.01
N ARG A 66 -0.73 -14.96 15.03
CA ARG A 66 -0.94 -15.88 13.90
C ARG A 66 -0.43 -15.20 12.66
N ASN A 67 0.66 -15.74 12.10
CA ASN A 67 1.24 -15.36 10.81
C ASN A 67 1.31 -13.83 10.64
N TYR A 68 2.42 -13.24 11.08
CA TYR A 68 2.69 -11.85 10.75
C TYR A 68 2.56 -11.69 9.24
N ASP A 69 1.57 -10.91 8.82
CA ASP A 69 1.46 -10.48 7.44
C ASP A 69 2.62 -9.50 7.18
N PHE A 70 3.74 -10.09 6.76
CA PHE A 70 4.97 -9.35 6.52
C PHE A 70 4.79 -8.40 5.34
N GLY A 71 4.00 -8.78 4.33
CA GLY A 71 3.64 -7.92 3.21
C GLY A 71 2.96 -6.65 3.68
N PHE A 72 1.92 -6.77 4.50
CA PHE A 72 1.25 -5.59 5.08
C PHE A 72 2.21 -4.72 5.90
N THR A 73 3.14 -5.32 6.64
CA THR A 73 4.13 -4.58 7.42
C THR A 73 5.02 -3.72 6.53
N LEU A 74 5.51 -4.28 5.42
CA LEU A 74 6.33 -3.55 4.45
C LEU A 74 5.53 -2.43 3.77
N GLU A 75 4.31 -2.73 3.31
CA GLU A 75 3.43 -1.70 2.73
C GLU A 75 3.18 -0.56 3.73
N ASN A 76 2.92 -0.89 5.00
CA ASN A 76 2.69 0.13 6.04
C ASN A 76 3.90 1.05 6.22
N VAL A 77 5.11 0.51 6.22
CA VAL A 77 6.36 1.30 6.30
C VAL A 77 6.51 2.19 5.07
N VAL A 78 6.29 1.65 3.88
CA VAL A 78 6.40 2.41 2.62
C VAL A 78 5.35 3.53 2.57
N TYR A 79 4.12 3.26 2.99
CA TYR A 79 3.06 4.28 3.05
C TYR A 79 3.50 5.50 3.87
N PHE A 80 3.98 5.29 5.10
CA PHE A 80 4.42 6.39 5.97
C PHE A 80 5.68 7.07 5.46
N GLU A 81 6.59 6.34 4.83
CA GLU A 81 7.77 6.93 4.23
C GLU A 81 7.43 7.83 3.04
N LEU A 82 6.49 7.43 2.19
CA LEU A 82 5.99 8.27 1.09
C LEU A 82 5.32 9.55 1.63
N LEU A 83 4.49 9.44 2.67
CA LEU A 83 3.93 10.61 3.36
C LEU A 83 5.02 11.52 3.93
N ARG A 84 6.04 10.96 4.59
CA ARG A 84 7.17 11.71 5.15
C ARG A 84 7.95 12.46 4.07
N ARG A 85 8.05 11.89 2.87
CA ARG A 85 8.66 12.54 1.69
C ARG A 85 7.76 13.61 1.06
N GLY A 86 6.56 13.82 1.58
CA GLY A 86 5.62 14.85 1.15
C GLY A 86 4.78 14.47 -0.07
N TYR A 87 4.58 13.18 -0.31
CA TYR A 87 3.64 12.70 -1.33
C TYR A 87 2.21 12.62 -0.78
N GLN A 88 1.24 12.89 -1.64
CA GLN A 88 -0.12 12.38 -1.46
C GLN A 88 -0.13 10.91 -1.89
N VAL A 89 -0.56 10.02 -1.00
CA VAL A 89 -0.47 8.57 -1.23
C VAL A 89 -1.86 7.97 -1.37
N MET A 90 -2.07 7.25 -2.46
CA MET A 90 -3.34 6.61 -2.82
C MET A 90 -3.10 5.15 -3.19
N ILE A 91 -4.16 4.34 -3.20
CA ILE A 91 -4.13 2.96 -3.69
C ILE A 91 -4.51 2.96 -5.17
N GLY A 92 -3.65 2.44 -6.03
CA GLY A 92 -3.91 2.41 -7.46
C GLY A 92 -4.92 1.35 -7.88
N LYS A 93 -5.84 1.71 -8.74
CA LYS A 93 -6.76 0.78 -9.42
C LYS A 93 -6.55 0.87 -10.92
N LEU A 94 -6.32 -0.29 -11.54
CA LEU A 94 -6.18 -0.46 -12.98
C LEU A 94 -7.12 -1.60 -13.44
N GLY A 95 -8.38 -1.26 -13.70
CA GLY A 95 -9.43 -2.25 -13.90
C GLY A 95 -9.64 -3.13 -12.65
N SER A 96 -9.43 -4.43 -12.78
CA SER A 96 -9.51 -5.38 -11.65
C SER A 96 -8.20 -5.47 -10.86
N THR A 97 -7.09 -4.95 -11.39
CA THR A 97 -5.75 -5.00 -10.76
C THR A 97 -5.59 -3.87 -9.76
N GLU A 98 -4.87 -4.13 -8.68
CA GLU A 98 -4.48 -3.12 -7.68
C GLU A 98 -2.98 -2.86 -7.81
N VAL A 99 -2.57 -1.60 -7.67
CA VAL A 99 -1.19 -1.15 -7.49
C VAL A 99 -1.10 -0.65 -6.07
N ASP A 100 -0.11 -1.09 -5.30
CA ASP A 100 -0.06 -0.83 -3.87
C ASP A 100 -0.10 0.66 -3.58
N PHE A 101 0.70 1.47 -4.30
CA PHE A 101 0.64 2.92 -4.14
C PHE A 101 0.74 3.68 -5.45
N VAL A 102 -0.06 4.73 -5.52
CA VAL A 102 0.11 5.89 -6.41
C VAL A 102 0.53 7.04 -5.53
N ALA A 103 1.73 7.55 -5.72
CA ALA A 103 2.27 8.69 -4.99
C ALA A 103 2.26 9.92 -5.92
N GLU A 104 1.58 10.98 -5.50
CA GLU A 104 1.49 12.24 -6.24
C GLU A 104 2.26 13.33 -5.52
N LYS A 105 3.05 14.11 -6.26
CA LYS A 105 3.72 15.28 -5.74
C LYS A 105 3.92 16.32 -6.86
N HIS A 106 3.42 17.53 -6.64
CA HIS A 106 3.51 18.64 -7.61
C HIS A 106 2.91 18.34 -8.98
N GLY A 107 1.86 17.52 -9.04
CA GLY A 107 1.18 17.12 -10.28
C GLY A 107 1.83 15.96 -11.02
N GLU A 108 2.94 15.41 -10.50
CA GLU A 108 3.59 14.23 -11.04
C GLU A 108 3.24 12.98 -10.23
N TYR A 109 3.06 11.87 -10.93
CA TYR A 109 2.74 10.58 -10.31
C TYR A 109 3.96 9.65 -10.30
N SER A 110 3.99 8.76 -9.34
CA SER A 110 4.87 7.59 -9.33
C SER A 110 4.11 6.39 -8.77
N TYR A 111 4.45 5.20 -9.24
CA TYR A 111 3.75 3.97 -8.92
C TYR A 111 4.67 3.02 -8.16
N TYR A 112 4.19 2.49 -7.05
CA TYR A 112 4.96 1.59 -6.21
C TYR A 112 4.24 0.27 -5.99
N GLN A 113 4.98 -0.81 -6.12
CA GLN A 113 4.60 -2.15 -5.68
C GLN A 113 5.57 -2.56 -4.57
N VAL A 114 5.08 -3.24 -3.54
CA VAL A 114 5.88 -3.60 -2.36
C VAL A 114 5.79 -5.09 -2.10
N THR A 115 6.92 -5.75 -2.06
CA THR A 115 6.99 -7.19 -1.82
C THR A 115 8.15 -7.56 -0.91
N ALA A 116 7.99 -8.65 -0.15
CA ALA A 116 9.07 -9.18 0.68
C ALA A 116 10.15 -9.84 -0.15
N ASP A 117 9.75 -10.57 -1.18
CA ASP A 117 10.61 -11.40 -2.00
C ASP A 117 10.06 -11.50 -3.42
N MET A 118 10.92 -11.53 -4.40
CA MET A 118 10.57 -11.75 -5.81
C MET A 118 11.63 -12.63 -6.54
N MET A 119 12.30 -13.51 -5.81
CA MET A 119 13.31 -14.41 -6.38
C MET A 119 12.69 -15.50 -7.27
N ALA A 120 11.50 -16.01 -6.88
CA ALA A 120 10.78 -16.97 -7.71
C ALA A 120 10.15 -16.26 -8.91
N GLN A 121 10.31 -16.84 -10.12
CA GLN A 121 9.82 -16.25 -11.38
C GLN A 121 8.32 -15.93 -11.32
N GLU A 122 7.51 -16.81 -10.73
CA GLU A 122 6.06 -16.59 -10.58
C GLU A 122 5.76 -15.35 -9.72
N THR A 123 6.50 -15.17 -8.62
CA THR A 123 6.36 -13.99 -7.76
C THR A 123 6.82 -12.75 -8.50
N PHE A 124 7.96 -12.81 -9.18
CA PHE A 124 8.47 -11.72 -10.00
C PHE A 124 7.43 -11.25 -11.02
N ASP A 125 6.87 -12.17 -11.79
CA ASP A 125 5.88 -11.85 -12.82
C ASP A 125 4.58 -11.27 -12.22
N ARG A 126 4.18 -11.77 -11.05
CA ARG A 126 3.00 -11.28 -10.31
C ARG A 126 3.19 -9.83 -9.86
N GLU A 127 4.34 -9.50 -9.26
CA GLU A 127 4.63 -8.17 -8.74
C GLU A 127 4.89 -7.14 -9.85
N MET A 128 5.46 -7.58 -10.97
CA MET A 128 5.71 -6.72 -12.13
C MET A 128 4.45 -6.42 -12.94
N ARG A 129 3.50 -7.37 -13.00
CA ARG A 129 2.31 -7.31 -13.86
C ARG A 129 1.48 -6.02 -13.68
N PRO A 130 1.15 -5.55 -12.46
CA PRO A 130 0.37 -4.32 -12.30
C PRO A 130 1.05 -3.12 -12.98
N LEU A 131 2.36 -2.98 -12.81
CA LEU A 131 3.13 -1.85 -13.32
C LEU A 131 3.34 -1.91 -14.83
N THR A 132 3.50 -3.12 -15.41
CA THR A 132 3.65 -3.28 -16.87
C THR A 132 2.39 -2.90 -17.64
N GLN A 133 1.23 -2.92 -17.02
CA GLN A 133 -0.04 -2.56 -17.63
C GLN A 133 -0.28 -1.04 -17.68
N ILE A 134 0.45 -0.27 -16.90
CA ILE A 134 0.35 1.20 -16.86
C ILE A 134 1.05 1.79 -18.09
N ARG A 135 0.31 2.51 -18.93
CA ARG A 135 0.76 3.00 -20.23
C ARG A 135 1.22 4.45 -20.24
N ASP A 136 1.52 5.02 -19.07
CA ASP A 136 2.10 6.35 -18.98
C ASP A 136 3.60 6.30 -18.72
N ASN A 137 4.26 7.48 -18.76
CA ASN A 137 5.70 7.62 -18.63
C ASN A 137 6.16 7.95 -17.20
N TYR A 138 5.27 7.90 -16.23
CA TYR A 138 5.62 8.15 -14.84
C TYR A 138 6.48 7.01 -14.27
N GLU A 139 7.24 7.33 -13.23
CA GLU A 139 8.13 6.37 -12.59
C GLU A 139 7.37 5.16 -12.04
N LYS A 140 7.91 3.97 -12.27
CA LYS A 140 7.39 2.69 -11.78
C LYS A 140 8.46 1.99 -10.98
N VAL A 141 8.16 1.69 -9.71
CA VAL A 141 9.12 1.13 -8.76
C VAL A 141 8.54 -0.11 -8.09
N VAL A 142 9.32 -1.17 -8.01
CA VAL A 142 9.08 -2.28 -7.09
C VAL A 142 10.06 -2.15 -5.94
N LEU A 143 9.56 -2.13 -4.71
CA LEU A 143 10.36 -2.16 -3.49
C LEU A 143 10.37 -3.57 -2.91
N THR A 144 11.54 -4.17 -2.79
CA THR A 144 11.70 -5.54 -2.27
C THR A 144 12.71 -5.60 -1.13
N SER A 145 12.52 -6.52 -0.19
CA SER A 145 13.47 -6.72 0.90
C SER A 145 14.75 -7.42 0.47
N GLU A 146 14.71 -8.17 -0.63
CA GLU A 146 15.87 -8.88 -1.14
C GLU A 146 16.71 -8.00 -2.09
N ARG A 147 17.95 -8.44 -2.44
CA ARG A 147 18.91 -7.63 -3.20
C ARG A 147 19.25 -8.19 -4.59
N LEU A 148 18.94 -9.45 -4.84
CA LEU A 148 19.40 -10.13 -6.04
C LEU A 148 18.65 -9.71 -7.32
N THR A 149 17.40 -9.24 -7.17
CA THR A 149 16.58 -8.78 -8.29
C THR A 149 16.63 -7.26 -8.51
N VAL A 150 17.47 -6.54 -7.73
CA VAL A 150 17.63 -5.09 -7.91
C VAL A 150 18.12 -4.77 -9.33
N GLY A 151 17.43 -3.86 -10.01
CA GLY A 151 17.76 -3.51 -11.40
C GLY A 151 16.66 -2.74 -12.12
N ASN A 152 16.78 -2.65 -13.44
CA ASN A 152 15.78 -2.02 -14.30
C ASN A 152 15.26 -3.05 -15.32
N TYR A 153 13.95 -3.25 -15.30
CA TYR A 153 13.26 -4.22 -16.14
C TYR A 153 12.21 -3.50 -17.00
N ASN A 154 12.58 -3.18 -18.23
CA ASN A 154 11.70 -2.47 -19.18
C ASN A 154 11.13 -1.15 -18.63
N GLY A 155 11.96 -0.36 -17.94
CA GLY A 155 11.56 0.92 -17.36
C GLY A 155 10.95 0.83 -15.96
N ILE A 156 10.73 -0.36 -15.43
CA ILE A 156 10.34 -0.57 -14.03
C ILE A 156 11.62 -0.76 -13.20
N ARG A 157 11.82 0.09 -12.19
CA ARG A 157 12.97 -0.01 -11.30
C ARG A 157 12.65 -0.93 -10.12
N VAL A 158 13.44 -1.97 -9.95
CA VAL A 158 13.41 -2.80 -8.73
C VAL A 158 14.49 -2.30 -7.79
N LYS A 159 14.10 -1.87 -6.60
CA LYS A 159 14.99 -1.30 -5.59
C LYS A 159 14.92 -2.10 -4.28
N ASN A 160 16.05 -2.18 -3.57
CA ASN A 160 16.04 -2.70 -2.22
C ASN A 160 15.33 -1.70 -1.28
N LEU A 161 14.34 -2.18 -0.53
CA LEU A 161 13.53 -1.35 0.36
C LEU A 161 14.36 -0.64 1.43
N THR A 162 15.33 -1.33 2.03
CA THR A 162 16.19 -0.74 3.07
C THR A 162 17.06 0.39 2.50
N ASP A 163 17.63 0.19 1.31
CA ASP A 163 18.46 1.21 0.67
C ASP A 163 17.60 2.41 0.25
N TRP A 164 16.37 2.16 -0.24
CA TRP A 164 15.42 3.22 -0.56
C TRP A 164 15.00 4.04 0.68
N LEU A 165 14.73 3.37 1.82
CA LEU A 165 14.42 4.04 3.10
C LEU A 165 15.58 4.92 3.58
N LEU A 166 16.83 4.48 3.37
CA LEU A 166 18.05 5.19 3.76
C LEU A 166 18.49 6.26 2.74
N GLY A 167 17.77 6.42 1.62
CA GLY A 167 18.16 7.35 0.55
C GLY A 167 19.45 6.95 -0.18
N LYS A 168 19.79 5.66 -0.22
CA LYS A 168 20.99 5.10 -0.86
C LYS A 168 20.70 4.47 -2.23
N ASP A 169 19.52 4.67 -2.75
CA ASP A 169 18.96 3.99 -3.92
C ASP A 169 19.16 4.81 -5.22
N SER A 170 20.26 5.52 -5.34
CA SER A 170 20.63 6.31 -6.52
C SER A 170 20.93 5.48 -7.75
#